data_7075334647eae4d90af6f06b97126e4a
#
_entry.id   7075334647eae4d90af6f06b97126e4a
#
_cell.length_a   1.000
_cell.length_b   1.000
_cell.length_c   1.000
_cell.angle_alpha   90.00
_cell.angle_beta   90.00
_cell.angle_gamma   90.00
#
_symmetry.space_group_name_H-M   'P 1'
#
loop_
_entity.id
_entity.type
_entity.pdbx_description
1 polymer ?
#
loop_
_entity_poly.entity_id
_entity_poly.type
_entity_poly.pdbx_seq_one_letter_code
_entity_poly.pdbx_strand_id
1 'polypeptide(L)'
;MLTLGGIIRIPFNQMSVEAISIGGMYTCIQIPQLKLIFDIGICPSSAIGQAHVFLTHTHIDHMAGVLRHCSTRELMNMSPPTYYMDPQYIEAFSELLESARRLNHAPMPCTIQAVSPKDSIHIKGKYSVRCFRSIHRIPCIGYALIESRKKLRADLKDSDSKTLQSLRNQGVEITETIDTPIFCYPGDTCIDVMQREEIARRSQILFIELTFLDDRVTPESARKHGHIHINDIIDNEELFADNQTIVFMHFSSRYKPEQIRQMLQEKLPDSLKSKCHFIPNTNILRSSTEPVKLSQIAVMPAEAEQ
;
A
#
# COMPACT_ATOMS: atom_id res chain seq x y z
N MET A 1 10.79 9.62 12.85
CA MET A 1 9.54 9.57 12.05
C MET A 1 8.80 10.88 12.25
N LEU A 2 8.58 11.65 11.16
CA LEU A 2 7.93 12.98 11.23
C LEU A 2 6.46 12.82 10.85
N THR A 3 5.56 13.24 11.73
CA THR A 3 4.11 13.30 11.44
C THR A 3 3.74 14.73 11.06
N LEU A 4 3.34 14.93 9.81
CA LEU A 4 2.64 16.12 9.37
C LEU A 4 1.15 15.77 9.30
N GLY A 5 0.37 16.20 10.31
CA GLY A 5 -1.09 16.01 10.30
C GLY A 5 -1.56 14.53 10.28
N GLY A 6 -0.91 13.65 11.03
CA GLY A 6 -1.31 12.22 11.13
C GLY A 6 -0.75 11.30 10.06
N ILE A 7 -0.03 11.82 9.06
CA ILE A 7 0.64 10.99 8.05
C ILE A 7 1.93 10.40 8.61
N ILE A 8 2.09 9.10 8.48
CA ILE A 8 3.31 8.38 8.87
C ILE A 8 4.19 8.20 7.64
N ARG A 9 5.50 8.43 7.82
CA ARG A 9 6.50 8.20 6.78
C ARG A 9 7.42 7.05 7.19
N ILE A 10 7.50 6.04 6.34
CA ILE A 10 8.39 4.88 6.49
C ILE A 10 9.41 4.92 5.36
N PRO A 11 10.71 5.11 5.67
CA PRO A 11 11.75 5.02 4.65
C PRO A 11 11.96 3.58 4.20
N PHE A 12 12.18 3.36 2.91
CA PHE A 12 12.61 2.07 2.39
C PHE A 12 13.45 2.26 1.11
N ASN A 13 14.58 1.57 1.01
CA ASN A 13 15.55 1.78 -0.05
C ASN A 13 15.87 3.30 -0.18
N GLN A 14 15.76 3.87 -1.38
CA GLN A 14 15.93 5.31 -1.63
C GLN A 14 14.59 6.06 -1.72
N MET A 15 13.51 5.46 -1.23
CA MET A 15 12.14 5.97 -1.28
C MET A 15 11.56 6.08 0.12
N SER A 16 10.32 6.54 0.19
CA SER A 16 9.50 6.50 1.40
C SER A 16 8.07 6.18 1.07
N VAL A 17 7.40 5.44 1.95
CA VAL A 17 5.94 5.33 1.96
C VAL A 17 5.40 6.35 2.94
N GLU A 18 4.44 7.15 2.50
CA GLU A 18 3.66 8.07 3.34
C GLU A 18 2.24 7.51 3.45
N ALA A 19 1.76 7.28 4.65
CA ALA A 19 0.47 6.62 4.83
C ALA A 19 -0.33 7.18 5.99
N ILE A 20 -1.64 7.15 5.81
CA ILE A 20 -2.66 7.39 6.83
C ILE A 20 -3.80 6.42 6.62
N SER A 21 -4.29 5.81 7.71
CA SER A 21 -5.38 4.84 7.61
C SER A 21 -6.11 4.69 8.94
N ILE A 22 -7.44 4.68 8.86
CA ILE A 22 -8.36 4.30 9.95
C ILE A 22 -9.52 3.55 9.31
N GLY A 23 -9.74 2.31 9.71
CA GLY A 23 -10.77 1.45 9.16
C GLY A 23 -12.18 2.08 9.24
N GLY A 24 -12.87 2.08 8.11
CA GLY A 24 -14.19 2.69 7.93
C GLY A 24 -14.20 4.22 7.87
N MET A 25 -13.05 4.88 7.93
CA MET A 25 -12.96 6.34 7.85
C MET A 25 -12.18 6.80 6.62
N TYR A 26 -10.93 6.39 6.48
CA TYR A 26 -10.09 6.73 5.33
C TYR A 26 -8.78 5.94 5.28
N THR A 27 -8.32 5.70 4.07
CA THR A 27 -6.99 5.13 3.76
C THR A 27 -6.37 5.90 2.61
N CYS A 28 -5.09 6.26 2.75
CA CYS A 28 -4.28 6.82 1.67
C CYS A 28 -2.82 6.44 1.89
N ILE A 29 -2.24 5.73 0.93
CA ILE A 29 -0.84 5.30 0.94
C ILE A 29 -0.15 5.89 -0.28
N GLN A 30 0.99 6.56 -0.09
CA GLN A 30 1.70 7.26 -1.15
C GLN A 30 3.14 6.79 -1.25
N ILE A 31 3.66 6.70 -2.48
CA ILE A 31 5.10 6.60 -2.78
C ILE A 31 5.47 7.79 -3.66
N PRO A 32 5.80 8.95 -3.05
CA PRO A 32 5.93 10.21 -3.78
C PRO A 32 7.00 10.20 -4.88
N GLN A 33 8.09 9.45 -4.70
CA GLN A 33 9.19 9.36 -5.66
C GLN A 33 8.77 8.74 -7.00
N LEU A 34 7.70 7.94 -6.97
CA LEU A 34 7.10 7.30 -8.15
C LEU A 34 5.75 7.92 -8.55
N LYS A 35 5.32 8.96 -7.84
CA LYS A 35 4.00 9.60 -8.01
C LYS A 35 2.84 8.60 -7.90
N LEU A 36 2.95 7.66 -6.97
CA LEU A 36 1.96 6.61 -6.73
C LEU A 36 1.10 6.90 -5.52
N ILE A 37 -0.17 6.53 -5.61
CA ILE A 37 -1.12 6.40 -4.50
C ILE A 37 -1.75 5.01 -4.58
N PHE A 38 -1.88 4.34 -3.44
CA PHE A 38 -2.75 3.18 -3.24
C PHE A 38 -3.86 3.60 -2.29
N ASP A 39 -5.08 3.57 -2.78
CA ASP A 39 -6.28 4.13 -2.17
C ASP A 39 -6.19 5.63 -1.84
N ILE A 40 -7.30 6.31 -1.92
CA ILE A 40 -7.41 7.73 -1.65
C ILE A 40 -8.76 8.05 -0.95
N GLY A 41 -9.03 7.37 0.17
CA GLY A 41 -10.21 7.66 0.99
C GLY A 41 -10.19 9.07 1.57
N ILE A 42 -9.00 9.62 1.73
CA ILE A 42 -8.76 11.04 2.00
C ILE A 42 -7.68 11.55 1.05
N CYS A 43 -7.74 12.84 0.69
CA CYS A 43 -6.73 13.48 -0.16
C CYS A 43 -5.91 14.50 0.66
N PRO A 44 -4.81 14.08 1.30
CA PRO A 44 -3.86 15.02 1.92
C PRO A 44 -3.22 15.92 0.86
N SER A 45 -2.70 17.07 1.27
CA SER A 45 -2.06 18.00 0.32
C SER A 45 -0.86 17.38 -0.42
N SER A 46 -0.13 16.44 0.24
CA SER A 46 0.95 15.67 -0.39
C SER A 46 0.46 14.76 -1.51
N ALA A 47 -0.79 14.28 -1.46
CA ALA A 47 -1.37 13.40 -2.47
C ALA A 47 -1.64 14.12 -3.80
N ILE A 48 -1.85 15.43 -3.79
CA ILE A 48 -2.16 16.21 -4.99
C ILE A 48 -1.08 16.04 -6.08
N GLY A 49 0.19 15.94 -5.69
CA GLY A 49 1.32 15.77 -6.60
C GLY A 49 1.41 14.39 -7.28
N GLN A 50 0.67 13.40 -6.82
CA GLN A 50 0.78 12.03 -7.30
C GLN A 50 -0.17 11.82 -8.50
N ALA A 51 0.33 11.22 -9.59
CA ALA A 51 -0.42 11.12 -10.85
C ALA A 51 -1.10 9.75 -11.04
N HIS A 52 -0.62 8.71 -10.38
CA HIS A 52 -1.11 7.34 -10.54
C HIS A 52 -1.80 6.89 -9.25
N VAL A 53 -3.11 6.64 -9.32
CA VAL A 53 -3.95 6.25 -8.18
C VAL A 53 -4.51 4.86 -8.43
N PHE A 54 -4.07 3.88 -7.65
CA PHE A 54 -4.50 2.50 -7.68
C PHE A 54 -5.55 2.27 -6.60
N LEU A 55 -6.81 2.10 -6.98
CA LEU A 55 -7.90 1.83 -6.05
C LEU A 55 -8.04 0.33 -5.87
N THR A 56 -7.94 -0.13 -4.63
CA THR A 56 -8.12 -1.56 -4.32
C THR A 56 -9.58 -1.98 -4.51
N HIS A 57 -10.49 -1.17 -4.03
CA HIS A 57 -11.93 -1.32 -4.14
C HIS A 57 -12.65 0.02 -3.93
N THR A 58 -13.96 0.05 -3.97
CA THR A 58 -14.73 1.30 -4.02
C THR A 58 -15.50 1.62 -2.74
N HIS A 59 -15.13 1.06 -1.58
CA HIS A 59 -15.64 1.60 -0.32
C HIS A 59 -15.22 3.05 -0.14
N ILE A 60 -16.08 3.85 0.49
CA ILE A 60 -15.91 5.31 0.60
C ILE A 60 -14.60 5.69 1.30
N ASP A 61 -14.22 4.94 2.33
CA ASP A 61 -12.97 5.13 3.07
C ASP A 61 -11.69 4.78 2.26
N HIS A 62 -11.84 4.28 1.02
CA HIS A 62 -10.75 4.02 0.09
C HIS A 62 -10.76 4.93 -1.15
N MET A 63 -11.91 5.59 -1.48
CA MET A 63 -11.99 6.36 -2.72
C MET A 63 -12.52 7.80 -2.58
N ALA A 64 -13.09 8.22 -1.45
CA ALA A 64 -13.77 9.52 -1.32
C ALA A 64 -12.90 10.74 -1.68
N GLY A 65 -11.59 10.66 -1.53
CA GLY A 65 -10.65 11.73 -1.85
C GLY A 65 -10.45 12.00 -3.34
N VAL A 66 -10.95 11.13 -4.23
CA VAL A 66 -10.79 11.23 -5.69
C VAL A 66 -11.28 12.58 -6.22
N LEU A 67 -12.45 13.02 -5.78
CA LEU A 67 -13.05 14.26 -6.29
C LEU A 67 -12.17 15.49 -5.96
N ARG A 68 -11.69 15.58 -4.72
CA ARG A 68 -10.76 16.63 -4.31
C ARG A 68 -9.44 16.52 -5.08
N HIS A 69 -8.90 15.30 -5.22
CA HIS A 69 -7.64 15.07 -5.92
C HIS A 69 -7.72 15.56 -7.37
N CYS A 70 -8.74 15.13 -8.11
CA CYS A 70 -8.93 15.49 -9.52
C CYS A 70 -9.16 17.00 -9.70
N SER A 71 -10.08 17.59 -8.93
CA SER A 71 -10.41 19.00 -9.00
C SER A 71 -9.23 19.91 -8.61
N THR A 72 -8.48 19.56 -7.56
CA THR A 72 -7.33 20.37 -7.13
C THR A 72 -6.19 20.31 -8.14
N ARG A 73 -5.94 19.15 -8.78
CA ARG A 73 -4.93 19.04 -9.85
C ARG A 73 -5.27 19.92 -11.05
N GLU A 74 -6.54 19.94 -11.45
CA GLU A 74 -7.02 20.84 -12.49
C GLU A 74 -6.79 22.31 -12.11
N LEU A 75 -7.24 22.72 -10.92
CA LEU A 75 -7.05 24.08 -10.41
C LEU A 75 -5.57 24.51 -10.43
N MET A 76 -4.66 23.59 -10.18
CA MET A 76 -3.21 23.81 -10.18
C MET A 76 -2.56 23.62 -11.57
N ASN A 77 -3.33 23.44 -12.62
CA ASN A 77 -2.87 23.20 -14.01
C ASN A 77 -1.89 21.99 -14.11
N MET A 78 -2.11 20.97 -13.29
CA MET A 78 -1.31 19.75 -13.36
C MET A 78 -1.87 18.79 -14.41
N SER A 79 -1.02 17.90 -14.94
CA SER A 79 -1.48 16.85 -15.87
C SER A 79 -2.57 15.99 -15.24
N PRO A 80 -3.57 15.55 -16.04
CA PRO A 80 -4.64 14.68 -15.57
C PRO A 80 -4.10 13.44 -14.85
N PRO A 81 -4.70 13.02 -13.73
CA PRO A 81 -4.32 11.78 -13.06
C PRO A 81 -4.89 10.56 -13.79
N THR A 82 -4.31 9.40 -13.54
CA THR A 82 -4.86 8.10 -13.94
C THR A 82 -5.33 7.34 -12.70
N TYR A 83 -6.59 6.92 -12.71
CA TYR A 83 -7.21 6.05 -11.72
C TYR A 83 -7.28 4.64 -12.25
N TYR A 84 -6.67 3.67 -11.53
CA TYR A 84 -6.64 2.25 -11.87
C TYR A 84 -7.60 1.51 -10.95
N MET A 85 -8.48 0.68 -11.50
CA MET A 85 -9.48 -0.04 -10.71
C MET A 85 -10.00 -1.29 -11.41
N ASP A 86 -10.70 -2.14 -10.67
CA ASP A 86 -11.41 -3.29 -11.25
C ASP A 86 -12.43 -2.83 -12.30
N PRO A 87 -12.50 -3.49 -13.47
CA PRO A 87 -13.38 -3.08 -14.58
C PRO A 87 -14.84 -2.89 -14.19
N GLN A 88 -15.34 -3.66 -13.23
CA GLN A 88 -16.75 -3.60 -12.83
C GLN A 88 -17.17 -2.27 -12.18
N TYR A 89 -16.21 -1.48 -11.70
CA TYR A 89 -16.50 -0.19 -11.06
C TYR A 89 -16.44 1.00 -12.00
N ILE A 90 -15.92 0.82 -13.23
CA ILE A 90 -15.62 1.94 -14.16
C ILE A 90 -16.87 2.74 -14.51
N GLU A 91 -17.98 2.07 -14.79
CA GLU A 91 -19.23 2.73 -15.15
C GLU A 91 -19.72 3.65 -14.03
N ALA A 92 -19.96 3.09 -12.83
CA ALA A 92 -20.43 3.86 -11.68
C ALA A 92 -19.45 4.96 -11.25
N PHE A 93 -18.14 4.69 -11.35
CA PHE A 93 -17.12 5.69 -11.05
C PHE A 93 -17.10 6.84 -12.08
N SER A 94 -17.33 6.54 -13.34
CA SER A 94 -17.46 7.54 -14.42
C SER A 94 -18.69 8.42 -14.21
N GLU A 95 -19.83 7.83 -13.84
CA GLU A 95 -21.06 8.55 -13.52
C GLU A 95 -20.88 9.48 -12.31
N LEU A 96 -20.18 9.01 -11.25
CA LEU A 96 -19.84 9.82 -10.08
C LEU A 96 -19.01 11.05 -10.50
N LEU A 97 -17.98 10.86 -11.32
CA LEU A 97 -17.14 11.95 -11.81
C LEU A 97 -17.94 12.92 -12.68
N GLU A 98 -18.81 12.42 -13.55
CA GLU A 98 -19.64 13.27 -14.39
C GLU A 98 -20.61 14.12 -13.55
N SER A 99 -21.21 13.52 -12.53
CA SER A 99 -22.05 14.26 -11.57
C SER A 99 -21.25 15.33 -10.83
N ALA A 100 -20.03 15.00 -10.41
CA ALA A 100 -19.13 15.94 -9.75
C ALA A 100 -18.71 17.11 -10.68
N ARG A 101 -18.43 16.85 -11.96
CA ARG A 101 -18.13 17.89 -12.97
C ARG A 101 -19.28 18.87 -13.11
N ARG A 102 -20.51 18.38 -13.18
CA ARG A 102 -21.71 19.24 -13.24
C ARG A 102 -21.88 20.10 -11.99
N LEU A 103 -21.67 19.51 -10.80
CA LEU A 103 -21.78 20.23 -9.52
C LEU A 103 -20.64 21.26 -9.34
N ASN A 104 -19.44 20.90 -9.74
CA ASN A 104 -18.25 21.74 -9.56
C ASN A 104 -18.08 22.78 -10.67
N HIS A 105 -18.88 22.70 -11.75
CA HIS A 105 -18.77 23.53 -12.97
C HIS A 105 -17.34 23.56 -13.54
N ALA A 106 -16.63 22.40 -13.49
CA ALA A 106 -15.26 22.27 -13.92
C ALA A 106 -15.03 20.91 -14.63
N PRO A 107 -14.13 20.84 -15.65
CA PRO A 107 -13.94 19.63 -16.45
C PRO A 107 -13.34 18.46 -15.70
N MET A 108 -12.56 18.69 -14.63
CA MET A 108 -11.92 17.67 -13.81
C MET A 108 -11.36 16.51 -14.66
N PRO A 109 -10.38 16.78 -15.55
CA PRO A 109 -9.89 15.78 -16.49
C PRO A 109 -9.11 14.68 -15.77
N CYS A 110 -9.39 13.42 -16.12
CA CYS A 110 -8.68 12.24 -15.63
C CYS A 110 -8.76 11.10 -16.64
N THR A 111 -7.88 10.12 -16.50
CA THR A 111 -7.95 8.83 -17.18
C THR A 111 -8.44 7.78 -16.19
N ILE A 112 -9.34 6.91 -16.60
CA ILE A 112 -9.76 5.73 -15.85
C ILE A 112 -9.25 4.51 -16.61
N GLN A 113 -8.51 3.66 -15.94
CA GLN A 113 -7.92 2.46 -16.54
C GLN A 113 -8.36 1.21 -15.80
N ALA A 114 -8.98 0.28 -16.53
CA ALA A 114 -9.27 -1.05 -16.01
C ALA A 114 -7.97 -1.79 -15.70
N VAL A 115 -7.93 -2.48 -14.57
CA VAL A 115 -6.88 -3.43 -14.22
C VAL A 115 -7.51 -4.69 -13.64
N SER A 116 -6.86 -5.81 -13.89
CA SER A 116 -7.30 -7.14 -13.46
C SER A 116 -6.15 -7.87 -12.77
N PRO A 117 -6.41 -8.90 -11.96
CA PRO A 117 -5.35 -9.73 -11.39
C PRO A 117 -4.41 -10.27 -12.47
N LYS A 118 -3.10 -10.24 -12.21
CA LYS A 118 -1.97 -10.55 -13.08
C LYS A 118 -1.53 -9.44 -14.03
N ASP A 119 -2.29 -8.35 -14.18
CA ASP A 119 -1.81 -7.19 -14.93
C ASP A 119 -0.55 -6.61 -14.27
N SER A 120 0.32 -6.04 -15.12
CA SER A 120 1.53 -5.34 -14.71
C SER A 120 1.59 -4.00 -15.43
N ILE A 121 1.53 -2.93 -14.64
CA ILE A 121 1.52 -1.56 -15.14
C ILE A 121 2.91 -0.95 -14.96
N HIS A 122 3.58 -0.64 -16.07
CA HIS A 122 4.86 0.05 -16.00
C HIS A 122 4.66 1.48 -15.47
N ILE A 123 5.45 1.88 -14.49
CA ILE A 123 5.36 3.20 -13.85
C ILE A 123 6.51 4.10 -14.31
N LYS A 124 7.73 3.70 -13.98
CA LYS A 124 8.92 4.50 -14.31
C LYS A 124 10.20 3.65 -14.20
N GLY A 125 11.04 3.68 -15.24
CA GLY A 125 12.35 3.03 -15.23
C GLY A 125 12.23 1.53 -14.94
N LYS A 126 12.73 1.07 -13.81
CA LYS A 126 12.71 -0.34 -13.40
C LYS A 126 11.49 -0.73 -12.54
N TYR A 127 10.52 0.16 -12.38
CA TYR A 127 9.38 -0.04 -11.47
C TYR A 127 8.09 -0.29 -12.24
N SER A 128 7.37 -1.33 -11.82
CA SER A 128 6.00 -1.64 -12.26
C SER A 128 5.12 -1.99 -11.08
N VAL A 129 3.80 -1.80 -11.22
CA VAL A 129 2.79 -2.26 -10.26
C VAL A 129 2.15 -3.51 -10.82
N ARG A 130 2.24 -4.61 -10.07
CA ARG A 130 1.59 -5.90 -10.38
C ARG A 130 0.30 -6.02 -9.57
N CYS A 131 -0.78 -6.41 -10.27
CA CYS A 131 -2.10 -6.59 -9.69
C CYS A 131 -2.30 -8.05 -9.30
N PHE A 132 -2.97 -8.29 -8.16
CA PHE A 132 -3.37 -9.63 -7.73
C PHE A 132 -4.76 -9.62 -7.08
N ARG A 133 -5.37 -10.80 -6.91
CA ARG A 133 -6.70 -10.89 -6.29
C ARG A 133 -6.59 -10.74 -4.77
N SER A 134 -7.32 -9.78 -4.21
CA SER A 134 -7.54 -9.70 -2.77
C SER A 134 -8.88 -10.34 -2.37
N ILE A 135 -9.07 -10.61 -1.08
CA ILE A 135 -10.21 -11.38 -0.58
C ILE A 135 -11.03 -10.51 0.35
N HIS A 136 -11.96 -9.80 -0.22
CA HIS A 136 -12.89 -8.93 0.50
C HIS A 136 -14.34 -9.24 0.09
N ARG A 137 -15.32 -8.70 0.82
CA ARG A 137 -16.75 -8.91 0.55
C ARG A 137 -17.23 -8.32 -0.78
N ILE A 138 -16.52 -7.34 -1.30
CA ILE A 138 -16.68 -6.83 -2.66
C ILE A 138 -15.38 -7.09 -3.44
N PRO A 139 -15.41 -7.13 -4.76
CA PRO A 139 -14.21 -7.33 -5.55
C PRO A 139 -13.11 -6.34 -5.19
N CYS A 140 -11.93 -6.90 -4.89
CA CYS A 140 -10.78 -6.13 -4.42
C CYS A 140 -9.53 -6.60 -5.15
N ILE A 141 -8.69 -5.64 -5.56
CA ILE A 141 -7.39 -5.85 -6.21
C ILE A 141 -6.30 -5.41 -5.26
N GLY A 142 -5.40 -6.32 -4.93
CA GLY A 142 -4.16 -5.99 -4.26
C GLY A 142 -3.09 -5.55 -5.24
N TYR A 143 -2.14 -4.76 -4.78
CA TYR A 143 -1.07 -4.18 -5.59
C TYR A 143 0.29 -4.44 -4.98
N ALA A 144 1.26 -4.80 -5.85
CA ALA A 144 2.65 -4.94 -5.45
C ALA A 144 3.54 -4.09 -6.36
N LEU A 145 4.44 -3.31 -5.76
CA LEU A 145 5.47 -2.58 -6.49
C LEU A 145 6.65 -3.51 -6.73
N ILE A 146 6.96 -3.73 -8.00
CA ILE A 146 8.03 -4.60 -8.46
C ILE A 146 9.21 -3.74 -8.91
N GLU A 147 10.40 -4.10 -8.45
CA GLU A 147 11.65 -3.61 -8.98
C GLU A 147 12.27 -4.67 -9.88
N SER A 148 12.41 -4.38 -11.18
CA SER A 148 13.04 -5.26 -12.17
C SER A 148 14.49 -4.86 -12.38
N ARG A 149 15.43 -5.79 -12.16
CA ARG A 149 16.86 -5.56 -12.36
C ARG A 149 17.43 -6.59 -13.32
N LYS A 150 18.25 -6.15 -14.27
CA LYS A 150 19.08 -7.07 -15.08
C LYS A 150 20.26 -7.55 -14.26
N LYS A 151 20.43 -8.85 -14.17
CA LYS A 151 21.55 -9.52 -13.52
C LYS A 151 22.21 -10.45 -14.54
N LEU A 152 23.54 -10.61 -14.44
CA LEU A 152 24.24 -11.61 -15.22
C LEU A 152 23.68 -13.00 -14.93
N ARG A 153 23.42 -13.77 -15.98
CA ARG A 153 22.89 -15.14 -15.85
C ARG A 153 23.83 -15.99 -14.98
N ALA A 154 23.25 -16.86 -14.17
CA ALA A 154 23.98 -17.66 -13.19
C ALA A 154 25.06 -18.55 -13.85
N ASP A 155 24.78 -19.10 -15.06
CA ASP A 155 25.68 -19.93 -15.83
C ASP A 155 26.88 -19.15 -16.42
N LEU A 156 26.84 -17.82 -16.45
CA LEU A 156 27.88 -16.93 -16.94
C LEU A 156 28.65 -16.20 -15.84
N LYS A 157 28.38 -16.49 -14.58
CA LYS A 157 28.91 -15.74 -13.44
C LYS A 157 30.44 -15.76 -13.37
N ASP A 158 31.06 -16.88 -13.78
CA ASP A 158 32.49 -17.09 -13.75
C ASP A 158 33.17 -16.83 -15.11
N SER A 159 32.42 -16.32 -16.10
CA SER A 159 32.95 -15.99 -17.43
C SER A 159 33.76 -14.70 -17.40
N ASP A 160 34.88 -14.68 -18.13
CA ASP A 160 35.68 -13.48 -18.26
C ASP A 160 35.03 -12.41 -19.17
N SER A 161 35.54 -11.19 -19.10
CA SER A 161 35.00 -10.06 -19.87
C SER A 161 35.04 -10.28 -21.39
N LYS A 162 36.02 -11.03 -21.92
CA LYS A 162 36.17 -11.31 -23.37
C LYS A 162 35.07 -12.27 -23.83
N THR A 163 34.81 -13.33 -23.05
CA THR A 163 33.76 -14.30 -23.30
C THR A 163 32.39 -13.61 -23.28
N LEU A 164 32.13 -12.77 -22.27
CA LEU A 164 30.88 -12.02 -22.19
C LEU A 164 30.68 -11.05 -23.36
N GLN A 165 31.76 -10.39 -23.80
CA GLN A 165 31.74 -9.51 -24.97
C GLN A 165 31.47 -10.30 -26.25
N SER A 166 32.10 -11.48 -26.42
CA SER A 166 31.86 -12.36 -27.56
C SER A 166 30.41 -12.83 -27.64
N LEU A 167 29.86 -13.26 -26.54
CA LEU A 167 28.44 -13.66 -26.44
C LEU A 167 27.50 -12.53 -26.83
N ARG A 168 27.75 -11.31 -26.33
CA ARG A 168 26.98 -10.11 -26.73
C ARG A 168 27.06 -9.85 -28.23
N ASN A 169 28.23 -9.91 -28.80
CA ASN A 169 28.45 -9.71 -30.25
C ASN A 169 27.72 -10.77 -31.10
N GLN A 170 27.54 -11.96 -30.55
CA GLN A 170 26.77 -13.05 -31.18
C GLN A 170 25.24 -12.91 -30.95
N GLY A 171 24.76 -11.85 -30.27
CA GLY A 171 23.35 -11.63 -29.96
C GLY A 171 22.79 -12.50 -28.83
N VAL A 172 23.67 -13.17 -28.06
CA VAL A 172 23.25 -13.99 -26.92
C VAL A 172 22.87 -13.08 -25.76
N GLU A 173 21.67 -13.23 -25.22
CA GLU A 173 21.23 -12.51 -23.98
C GLU A 173 22.03 -13.07 -22.80
N ILE A 174 22.92 -12.27 -22.25
CA ILE A 174 23.79 -12.65 -21.13
C ILE A 174 23.26 -12.26 -19.77
N THR A 175 22.11 -11.57 -19.74
CA THR A 175 21.44 -11.14 -18.50
C THR A 175 20.06 -11.77 -18.38
N GLU A 176 19.63 -11.96 -17.16
CA GLU A 176 18.25 -12.31 -16.81
C GLU A 176 17.61 -11.16 -16.05
N THR A 177 16.30 -11.02 -16.18
CA THR A 177 15.53 -10.04 -15.39
C THR A 177 15.10 -10.68 -14.10
N ILE A 178 15.46 -10.06 -12.98
CA ILE A 178 15.01 -10.45 -11.65
C ILE A 178 13.99 -9.43 -11.19
N ASP A 179 12.75 -9.90 -10.95
CA ASP A 179 11.66 -9.15 -10.41
C ASP A 179 11.61 -9.33 -8.88
N THR A 180 11.72 -8.23 -8.16
CA THR A 180 11.67 -8.23 -6.69
C THR A 180 10.45 -7.44 -6.24
N PRO A 181 9.50 -8.05 -5.51
CA PRO A 181 8.39 -7.31 -4.91
C PRO A 181 8.92 -6.53 -3.70
N ILE A 182 9.13 -5.22 -3.89
CA ILE A 182 9.71 -4.36 -2.86
C ILE A 182 8.67 -3.79 -1.90
N PHE A 183 7.41 -3.70 -2.33
CA PHE A 183 6.27 -3.22 -1.53
C PHE A 183 5.02 -3.99 -1.94
N CYS A 184 4.14 -4.29 -0.98
CA CYS A 184 2.85 -4.91 -1.25
C CYS A 184 1.76 -4.32 -0.35
N TYR A 185 0.58 -4.11 -0.94
CA TYR A 185 -0.64 -3.67 -0.27
C TYR A 185 -1.85 -4.43 -0.83
N PRO A 186 -2.40 -5.39 -0.09
CA PRO A 186 -3.58 -6.14 -0.51
C PRO A 186 -4.90 -5.35 -0.51
N GLY A 187 -4.96 -4.18 0.14
CA GLY A 187 -6.23 -3.54 0.47
C GLY A 187 -6.91 -4.23 1.65
N ASP A 188 -8.22 -4.06 1.76
CA ASP A 188 -9.02 -4.79 2.72
C ASP A 188 -9.12 -6.26 2.32
N THR A 189 -8.91 -7.17 3.28
CA THR A 189 -8.76 -8.59 2.95
C THR A 189 -8.91 -9.50 4.16
N CYS A 190 -9.09 -10.80 3.90
CA CYS A 190 -8.89 -11.85 4.89
C CYS A 190 -7.45 -12.37 4.86
N ILE A 191 -7.03 -13.05 5.92
CA ILE A 191 -5.68 -13.65 6.05
C ILE A 191 -5.35 -14.63 4.89
N ASP A 192 -6.36 -15.23 4.28
CA ASP A 192 -6.23 -16.14 3.15
C ASP A 192 -5.46 -15.53 1.96
N VAL A 193 -5.39 -14.20 1.84
CA VAL A 193 -4.56 -13.54 0.83
C VAL A 193 -3.09 -13.91 1.00
N MET A 194 -2.60 -14.02 2.23
CA MET A 194 -1.23 -14.44 2.53
C MET A 194 -0.96 -15.90 2.15
N GLN A 195 -1.97 -16.76 2.21
CA GLN A 195 -1.84 -18.16 1.76
C GLN A 195 -1.80 -18.26 0.24
N ARG A 196 -2.62 -17.48 -0.47
CA ARG A 196 -2.81 -17.57 -1.93
C ARG A 196 -1.75 -16.82 -2.73
N GLU A 197 -1.31 -15.66 -2.24
CA GLU A 197 -0.49 -14.74 -3.01
C GLU A 197 0.96 -14.74 -2.53
N GLU A 198 1.82 -15.50 -3.21
CA GLU A 198 3.25 -15.54 -2.93
C GLU A 198 3.89 -14.14 -2.98
N ILE A 199 3.39 -13.25 -3.85
CA ILE A 199 3.88 -11.89 -3.99
C ILE A 199 3.73 -11.08 -2.69
N ALA A 200 2.69 -11.33 -1.89
CA ALA A 200 2.51 -10.68 -0.60
C ALA A 200 3.52 -11.20 0.43
N ARG A 201 3.71 -12.54 0.48
CA ARG A 201 4.69 -13.17 1.39
C ARG A 201 6.13 -12.76 1.11
N ARG A 202 6.50 -12.60 -0.16
CA ARG A 202 7.90 -12.29 -0.60
C ARG A 202 8.20 -10.80 -0.71
N SER A 203 7.22 -9.93 -0.47
CA SER A 203 7.46 -8.49 -0.51
C SER A 203 8.38 -8.04 0.63
N GLN A 204 9.32 -7.15 0.34
CA GLN A 204 10.21 -6.60 1.36
C GLN A 204 9.42 -5.84 2.42
N ILE A 205 8.48 -5.00 1.99
CA ILE A 205 7.57 -4.26 2.87
C ILE A 205 6.14 -4.67 2.55
N LEU A 206 5.45 -5.17 3.55
CA LEU A 206 4.03 -5.53 3.48
C LEU A 206 3.20 -4.53 4.30
N PHE A 207 2.31 -3.79 3.64
CA PHE A 207 1.24 -3.04 4.28
C PHE A 207 0.00 -3.91 4.32
N ILE A 208 -0.47 -4.29 5.48
CA ILE A 208 -1.61 -5.19 5.62
C ILE A 208 -2.59 -4.66 6.65
N GLU A 209 -3.88 -4.78 6.34
CA GLU A 209 -4.93 -4.44 7.29
C GLU A 209 -4.89 -5.34 8.53
N LEU A 210 -5.28 -4.77 9.67
CA LEU A 210 -5.53 -5.48 10.90
C LEU A 210 -6.67 -4.79 11.64
N THR A 211 -7.89 -5.01 11.15
CA THR A 211 -9.06 -4.22 11.57
C THR A 211 -9.46 -4.52 13.02
N PHE A 212 -9.36 -5.77 13.47
CA PHE A 212 -9.87 -6.19 14.78
C PHE A 212 -8.78 -6.77 15.69
N LEU A 213 -8.70 -6.25 16.92
CA LEU A 213 -7.65 -6.57 17.89
C LEU A 213 -8.17 -7.28 19.16
N ASP A 214 -9.48 -7.43 19.33
CA ASP A 214 -10.10 -7.97 20.53
C ASP A 214 -11.36 -8.78 20.26
N ASP A 215 -11.82 -9.51 21.26
CA ASP A 215 -12.91 -10.48 21.19
C ASP A 215 -14.32 -9.86 21.02
N ARG A 216 -14.43 -8.52 20.91
CA ARG A 216 -15.69 -7.86 20.55
C ARG A 216 -16.15 -8.22 19.14
N VAL A 217 -15.22 -8.67 18.30
CA VAL A 217 -15.48 -9.27 16.99
C VAL A 217 -14.68 -10.56 16.93
N THR A 218 -15.33 -11.69 16.65
CA THR A 218 -14.62 -12.97 16.53
C THR A 218 -13.86 -13.06 15.21
N PRO A 219 -12.81 -13.91 15.10
CA PRO A 219 -12.09 -14.12 13.83
C PRO A 219 -13.03 -14.53 12.69
N GLU A 220 -14.03 -15.38 12.93
CA GLU A 220 -15.01 -15.82 11.94
C GLU A 220 -15.88 -14.64 11.48
N SER A 221 -16.28 -13.78 12.41
CA SER A 221 -17.04 -12.57 12.08
C SER A 221 -16.19 -11.58 11.28
N ALA A 222 -14.91 -11.41 11.61
CA ALA A 222 -13.97 -10.59 10.85
C ALA A 222 -13.85 -11.09 9.41
N ARG A 223 -13.61 -12.38 9.20
CA ARG A 223 -13.53 -13.01 7.88
C ARG A 223 -14.82 -12.86 7.07
N LYS A 224 -15.98 -13.04 7.72
CA LYS A 224 -17.28 -12.82 7.05
C LYS A 224 -17.44 -11.39 6.51
N HIS A 225 -16.85 -10.42 7.18
CA HIS A 225 -16.84 -9.02 6.73
C HIS A 225 -15.67 -8.70 5.79
N GLY A 226 -14.79 -9.66 5.51
CA GLY A 226 -13.65 -9.50 4.61
C GLY A 226 -12.48 -8.78 5.26
N HIS A 227 -12.25 -8.96 6.57
CA HIS A 227 -11.20 -8.33 7.34
C HIS A 227 -10.38 -9.32 8.17
N ILE A 228 -9.22 -8.86 8.66
CA ILE A 228 -8.29 -9.63 9.48
C ILE A 228 -8.51 -9.34 10.97
N HIS A 229 -8.53 -10.40 11.76
CA HIS A 229 -8.46 -10.37 13.22
C HIS A 229 -7.03 -10.68 13.69
N ILE A 230 -6.61 -10.13 14.84
CA ILE A 230 -5.24 -10.34 15.35
C ILE A 230 -4.89 -11.82 15.55
N ASN A 231 -5.86 -12.65 15.93
CA ASN A 231 -5.65 -14.09 16.07
C ASN A 231 -5.32 -14.74 14.72
N ASP A 232 -5.87 -14.24 13.59
CA ASP A 232 -5.51 -14.74 12.26
C ASP A 232 -4.03 -14.47 11.95
N ILE A 233 -3.46 -13.36 12.41
CA ILE A 233 -2.03 -13.07 12.26
C ILE A 233 -1.19 -14.00 13.13
N ILE A 234 -1.60 -14.22 14.38
CA ILE A 234 -0.89 -15.06 15.36
C ILE A 234 -0.87 -16.52 14.89
N ASP A 235 -2.02 -17.02 14.46
CA ASP A 235 -2.20 -18.42 14.05
C ASP A 235 -1.51 -18.74 12.71
N ASN A 236 -1.05 -17.72 11.96
CA ASN A 236 -0.40 -17.86 10.66
C ASN A 236 0.92 -17.04 10.60
N GLU A 237 1.65 -16.93 11.72
CA GLU A 237 2.86 -16.10 11.79
C GLU A 237 3.94 -16.49 10.76
N GLU A 238 4.01 -17.76 10.40
CA GLU A 238 4.97 -18.31 9.43
C GLU A 238 4.79 -17.71 8.01
N LEU A 239 3.58 -17.28 7.65
CA LEU A 239 3.30 -16.66 6.35
C LEU A 239 4.00 -15.31 6.16
N PHE A 240 4.47 -14.73 7.24
CA PHE A 240 5.14 -13.43 7.24
C PHE A 240 6.67 -13.57 7.30
N ALA A 241 7.23 -14.78 7.29
CA ALA A 241 8.66 -15.02 7.52
C ALA A 241 9.57 -14.23 6.58
N ASP A 242 9.24 -14.17 5.28
CA ASP A 242 10.06 -13.55 4.24
C ASP A 242 9.92 -12.02 4.18
N ASN A 243 8.91 -11.43 4.82
CA ASN A 243 8.76 -9.98 4.86
C ASN A 243 9.82 -9.37 5.80
N GLN A 244 10.56 -8.37 5.32
CA GLN A 244 11.55 -7.64 6.12
C GLN A 244 10.88 -6.63 7.05
N THR A 245 9.81 -6.00 6.59
CA THR A 245 9.01 -5.03 7.35
C THR A 245 7.53 -5.29 7.11
N ILE A 246 6.75 -5.31 8.19
CA ILE A 246 5.29 -5.41 8.14
C ILE A 246 4.71 -4.14 8.74
N VAL A 247 3.74 -3.56 8.07
CA VAL A 247 3.04 -2.35 8.53
C VAL A 247 1.57 -2.66 8.71
N PHE A 248 1.14 -2.83 9.95
CA PHE A 248 -0.27 -2.99 10.26
C PHE A 248 -1.02 -1.66 10.17
N MET A 249 -2.19 -1.69 9.58
CA MET A 249 -2.99 -0.51 9.33
C MET A 249 -4.49 -0.84 9.33
N HIS A 250 -5.34 0.14 9.02
CA HIS A 250 -6.78 -0.04 8.89
C HIS A 250 -7.47 -0.53 10.17
N PHE A 251 -6.91 -0.20 11.35
CA PHE A 251 -7.55 -0.54 12.62
C PHE A 251 -8.92 0.11 12.73
N SER A 252 -9.90 -0.63 13.25
CA SER A 252 -11.23 -0.09 13.51
C SER A 252 -11.15 1.23 14.30
N SER A 253 -11.94 2.22 13.90
CA SER A 253 -12.01 3.54 14.55
C SER A 253 -12.36 3.51 16.05
N ARG A 254 -12.80 2.36 16.57
CA ARG A 254 -13.07 2.13 17.99
C ARG A 254 -11.83 2.12 18.88
N TYR A 255 -10.63 1.86 18.30
CA TYR A 255 -9.40 1.76 19.07
C TYR A 255 -8.68 3.10 19.13
N LYS A 256 -8.20 3.46 20.31
CA LYS A 256 -7.27 4.58 20.49
C LYS A 256 -5.84 4.14 20.14
N PRO A 257 -4.95 5.07 19.74
CA PRO A 257 -3.55 4.74 19.42
C PRO A 257 -2.82 3.95 20.51
N GLU A 258 -3.04 4.32 21.78
CA GLU A 258 -2.41 3.67 22.93
C GLU A 258 -2.90 2.23 23.12
N GLN A 259 -4.19 1.99 22.88
CA GLN A 259 -4.78 0.65 22.94
C GLN A 259 -4.24 -0.24 21.81
N ILE A 260 -4.11 0.29 20.58
CA ILE A 260 -3.51 -0.44 19.47
C ILE A 260 -2.10 -0.88 19.84
N ARG A 261 -1.27 0.05 20.33
CA ARG A 261 0.10 -0.24 20.75
C ARG A 261 0.14 -1.34 21.79
N GLN A 262 -0.62 -1.18 22.86
CA GLN A 262 -0.66 -2.14 23.97
C GLN A 262 -1.05 -3.53 23.47
N MET A 263 -2.13 -3.64 22.70
CA MET A 263 -2.61 -4.93 22.19
C MET A 263 -1.60 -5.61 21.25
N LEU A 264 -0.92 -4.83 20.39
CA LEU A 264 0.12 -5.38 19.52
C LEU A 264 1.33 -5.88 20.34
N GLN A 265 1.75 -5.12 21.37
CA GLN A 265 2.84 -5.54 22.24
C GLN A 265 2.52 -6.78 23.08
N GLU A 266 1.28 -6.89 23.57
CA GLU A 266 0.85 -8.03 24.40
C GLU A 266 0.61 -9.29 23.59
N LYS A 267 -0.02 -9.16 22.39
CA LYS A 267 -0.56 -10.32 21.67
C LYS A 267 0.33 -10.84 20.54
N LEU A 268 1.12 -9.98 19.87
CA LEU A 268 1.93 -10.45 18.75
C LEU A 268 3.08 -11.35 19.23
N PRO A 269 3.46 -12.39 18.44
CA PRO A 269 4.68 -13.15 18.65
C PRO A 269 5.93 -12.28 18.52
N ASP A 270 7.00 -12.63 19.24
CA ASP A 270 8.26 -11.87 19.21
C ASP A 270 8.92 -11.86 17.83
N SER A 271 8.73 -12.94 17.05
CA SER A 271 9.16 -13.05 15.64
C SER A 271 8.60 -11.92 14.76
N LEU A 272 7.35 -11.48 15.03
CA LEU A 272 6.70 -10.41 14.31
C LEU A 272 7.02 -9.03 14.92
N LYS A 273 7.09 -8.92 16.25
CA LYS A 273 7.35 -7.63 16.94
C LYS A 273 8.60 -6.94 16.42
N SER A 274 9.67 -7.69 16.15
CA SER A 274 10.96 -7.15 15.71
C SER A 274 10.92 -6.43 14.36
N LYS A 275 9.95 -6.78 13.50
CA LYS A 275 9.81 -6.24 12.13
C LYS A 275 8.48 -5.54 11.85
N CYS A 276 7.63 -5.39 12.89
CA CYS A 276 6.33 -4.76 12.75
C CYS A 276 6.35 -3.27 13.07
N HIS A 277 5.68 -2.52 12.23
CA HIS A 277 5.25 -1.16 12.47
C HIS A 277 3.72 -1.09 12.41
N PHE A 278 3.15 0.00 12.82
CA PHE A 278 1.71 0.22 12.67
C PHE A 278 1.38 1.69 12.42
N ILE A 279 0.26 1.93 11.74
CA ILE A 279 -0.30 3.25 11.52
C ILE A 279 -1.36 3.49 12.60
N PRO A 280 -1.12 4.37 13.59
CA PRO A 280 -2.08 4.61 14.65
C PRO A 280 -3.32 5.36 14.14
N ASN A 281 -4.46 5.15 14.79
CA ASN A 281 -5.68 5.92 14.57
C ASN A 281 -5.49 7.38 15.05
N THR A 282 -4.85 8.20 14.23
CA THR A 282 -4.67 9.63 14.51
C THR A 282 -5.82 10.43 13.91
N ASN A 283 -6.65 11.02 14.75
CA ASN A 283 -7.77 11.82 14.27
C ASN A 283 -7.27 13.18 13.75
N ILE A 284 -7.24 13.36 12.42
CA ILE A 284 -6.85 14.61 11.77
C ILE A 284 -7.75 15.79 12.22
N LEU A 285 -8.99 15.50 12.60
CA LEU A 285 -9.98 16.52 13.02
C LEU A 285 -9.82 16.93 14.48
N ARG A 286 -9.00 16.24 15.27
CA ARG A 286 -8.65 16.60 16.64
C ARG A 286 -7.16 16.99 16.68
N SER A 287 -6.75 17.98 15.92
CA SER A 287 -5.50 18.66 16.22
C SER A 287 -5.70 19.40 17.54
N SER A 288 -5.33 18.77 18.66
CA SER A 288 -4.93 19.54 19.81
C SER A 288 -3.82 20.47 19.32
N THR A 289 -3.93 21.74 19.58
CA THR A 289 -2.94 22.77 19.26
C THR A 289 -1.60 22.57 20.01
N GLU A 290 -1.45 21.49 20.75
CA GLU A 290 -0.20 21.12 21.40
C GLU A 290 0.68 20.28 20.46
N PRO A 291 1.94 20.68 20.24
CA PRO A 291 2.87 19.89 19.47
C PRO A 291 3.08 18.53 20.14
N VAL A 292 2.84 17.45 19.37
CA VAL A 292 3.08 16.07 19.83
C VAL A 292 4.58 15.94 20.12
N LYS A 293 4.95 15.73 21.39
CA LYS A 293 6.36 15.47 21.75
C LYS A 293 6.83 14.21 21.03
N LEU A 294 8.07 14.21 20.54
CA LEU A 294 8.70 13.09 19.83
C LEU A 294 8.58 11.75 20.58
N SER A 295 8.50 11.76 21.91
CA SER A 295 8.27 10.59 22.76
C SER A 295 6.87 9.97 22.66
N GLN A 296 5.92 10.62 22.00
CA GLN A 296 4.54 10.13 21.78
C GLN A 296 4.33 9.50 20.41
N ILE A 297 5.34 9.56 19.54
CA ILE A 297 5.30 8.94 18.23
C ILE A 297 5.74 7.47 18.39
N ALA A 298 4.79 6.57 18.31
CA ALA A 298 5.02 5.15 18.49
C ALA A 298 5.67 4.52 17.26
N VAL A 299 6.97 4.57 17.24
CA VAL A 299 7.80 3.66 16.44
C VAL A 299 8.53 2.76 17.41
N MET A 300 8.41 1.45 17.26
CA MET A 300 9.34 0.54 17.91
C MET A 300 10.75 0.89 17.39
N PRO A 301 11.73 1.15 18.27
CA PRO A 301 13.06 1.50 17.82
C PRO A 301 13.65 0.34 17.01
N ALA A 302 14.13 0.61 15.80
CA ALA A 302 15.16 -0.22 15.21
C ALA A 302 16.39 -0.03 16.11
N GLU A 303 16.84 -1.09 16.77
CA GLU A 303 18.12 -1.08 17.47
C GLU A 303 19.20 -0.70 16.47
N ALA A 304 19.98 0.29 16.82
CA ALA A 304 21.12 0.74 16.06
C ALA A 304 22.13 -0.42 15.95
N GLU A 305 22.48 -0.79 14.73
CA GLU A 305 23.66 -1.58 14.46
C GLU A 305 24.88 -0.82 15.03
N GLN A 306 25.56 -1.48 15.98
CA GLN A 306 26.95 -1.16 16.32
C GLN A 306 27.89 -1.85 15.33
#